data_791155f1edccc3390380e9867c081716
#
_entry.id   791155f1edccc3390380e9867c081716
#
_cell.length_a   1.000
_cell.length_b   1.000
_cell.length_c   1.000
_cell.angle_alpha   90.00
_cell.angle_beta   90.00
_cell.angle_gamma   90.00
#
_symmetry.space_group_name_H-M   'P 1'
#
loop_
_entity.id
_entity.type
_entity.pdbx_description
1 polymer ?
#
loop_
_entity_poly.entity_id
_entity_poly.type
_entity_poly.pdbx_seq_one_letter_code
_entity_poly.pdbx_strand_id
1 'polypeptide(L)'
;MADARAAEVLSSILINQLIGFIYRRFGPSGSGTPMSLYFIIDEAARLRERINFEEFLSVARSARVGICLAAQDVAQFGDEKSYTAILSNCLTFLALPGCSAETARYFGSRLGQRMEQVVTVSQQKGPFDFLPDQVGRIAQTVNVPVLREREIMHPPVGPYCATVQVSPVSPKPFLVDLAR
;
A
#
# COMPACT_ATOMS: atom_id res chain seq x y z
N MET A 1 -1.90 -20.14 25.32
CA MET A 1 -1.72 -20.77 24.00
C MET A 1 -3.00 -21.41 23.45
N ALA A 2 -3.81 -22.08 24.26
CA ALA A 2 -5.08 -22.68 23.80
C ALA A 2 -6.07 -21.62 23.28
N ASP A 3 -6.17 -20.47 23.93
CA ASP A 3 -7.10 -19.38 23.58
C ASP A 3 -6.77 -18.74 22.22
N ALA A 4 -5.50 -18.61 21.86
CA ALA A 4 -5.10 -18.04 20.57
C ALA A 4 -5.53 -18.94 19.40
N ARG A 5 -5.35 -20.25 19.51
CA ARG A 5 -5.80 -21.21 18.50
C ARG A 5 -7.33 -21.25 18.38
N ALA A 6 -8.03 -21.15 19.51
CA ALA A 6 -9.49 -21.10 19.51
C ALA A 6 -9.99 -19.82 18.81
N ALA A 7 -9.37 -18.67 19.09
CA ALA A 7 -9.69 -17.41 18.43
C ALA A 7 -9.45 -17.47 16.92
N GLU A 8 -8.34 -18.04 16.46
CA GLU A 8 -8.06 -18.23 15.03
C GLU A 8 -9.09 -19.14 14.33
N VAL A 9 -9.50 -20.21 14.98
CA VAL A 9 -10.51 -21.14 14.44
C VAL A 9 -11.86 -20.43 14.35
N LEU A 10 -12.28 -19.74 15.40
CA LEU A 10 -13.53 -18.98 15.42
C LEU A 10 -13.54 -17.88 14.34
N SER A 11 -12.46 -17.12 14.22
CA SER A 11 -12.32 -16.10 13.20
C SER A 11 -12.42 -16.70 11.79
N SER A 12 -11.78 -17.84 11.56
CA SER A 12 -11.87 -18.54 10.28
C SER A 12 -13.27 -19.00 9.96
N ILE A 13 -14.00 -19.52 10.94
CA ILE A 13 -15.40 -19.96 10.77
C ILE A 13 -16.27 -18.74 10.43
N LEU A 14 -16.12 -17.63 11.16
CA LEU A 14 -16.89 -16.41 10.92
C LEU A 14 -16.63 -15.85 9.52
N ILE A 15 -15.37 -15.80 9.09
CA ILE A 15 -15.02 -15.30 7.75
C ILE A 15 -15.52 -16.24 6.67
N ASN A 16 -15.44 -17.56 6.85
CA ASN A 16 -16.02 -18.51 5.89
C ASN A 16 -17.54 -18.38 5.80
N GLN A 17 -18.24 -18.15 6.92
CA GLN A 17 -19.68 -17.85 6.90
C GLN A 17 -19.98 -16.53 6.17
N LEU A 18 -19.13 -15.52 6.37
CA LEU A 18 -19.21 -14.25 5.68
C LEU A 18 -19.00 -14.42 4.16
N ILE A 19 -17.98 -15.15 3.75
CA ILE A 19 -17.73 -15.51 2.36
C ILE A 19 -18.97 -16.20 1.77
N GLY A 20 -19.50 -17.20 2.46
CA GLY A 20 -20.73 -17.88 2.04
C GLY A 20 -21.95 -16.96 1.94
N PHE A 21 -22.05 -15.95 2.82
CA PHE A 21 -23.08 -14.93 2.73
C PHE A 21 -22.87 -14.03 1.51
N ILE A 22 -21.66 -13.61 1.24
CA ILE A 22 -21.28 -12.82 0.06
C ILE A 22 -21.64 -13.58 -1.22
N TYR A 23 -21.28 -14.85 -1.32
CA TYR A 23 -21.64 -15.70 -2.47
C TYR A 23 -23.15 -15.82 -2.68
N ARG A 24 -23.93 -15.99 -1.61
CA ARG A 24 -25.41 -16.07 -1.71
C ARG A 24 -26.03 -14.75 -2.15
N ARG A 25 -25.39 -13.64 -1.89
CA ARG A 25 -25.86 -12.31 -2.29
C ARG A 25 -25.81 -12.07 -3.81
N PHE A 26 -25.02 -12.85 -4.54
CA PHE A 26 -24.97 -12.86 -6.01
C PHE A 26 -26.06 -13.68 -6.67
N GLY A 27 -26.81 -14.46 -5.92
CA GLY A 27 -27.87 -15.29 -6.47
C GLY A 27 -28.96 -14.47 -7.15
N PRO A 28 -29.67 -15.04 -8.12
CA PRO A 28 -30.65 -14.36 -8.94
C PRO A 28 -31.90 -13.83 -8.21
N SER A 29 -31.98 -14.02 -6.89
CA SER A 29 -33.15 -13.68 -6.07
C SER A 29 -33.10 -12.29 -5.41
N GLY A 30 -32.08 -11.49 -5.66
CA GLY A 30 -31.89 -10.18 -5.00
C GLY A 30 -32.65 -9.05 -5.68
N SER A 31 -33.95 -8.89 -5.41
CA SER A 31 -34.83 -7.83 -5.95
C SER A 31 -34.70 -6.48 -5.20
N GLY A 32 -33.65 -6.20 -4.47
CA GLY A 32 -33.46 -4.94 -3.77
C GLY A 32 -32.09 -4.29 -4.09
N THR A 33 -31.99 -2.97 -3.94
CA THR A 33 -30.71 -2.28 -3.99
C THR A 33 -29.84 -2.81 -2.84
N PRO A 34 -28.78 -3.57 -3.09
CA PRO A 34 -28.04 -4.20 -2.02
C PRO A 34 -27.37 -3.13 -1.17
N MET A 35 -27.59 -3.17 0.13
CA MET A 35 -26.88 -2.34 1.09
C MET A 35 -25.36 -2.61 0.99
N SER A 36 -24.57 -1.58 0.92
CA SER A 36 -23.09 -1.71 0.95
C SER A 36 -22.66 -2.26 2.31
N LEU A 37 -21.79 -3.25 2.29
CA LEU A 37 -21.20 -3.84 3.50
C LEU A 37 -19.71 -3.52 3.51
N TYR A 38 -19.20 -3.24 4.69
CA TYR A 38 -17.78 -2.98 4.91
C TYR A 38 -17.26 -3.89 6.02
N PHE A 39 -16.15 -4.57 5.76
CA PHE A 39 -15.45 -5.41 6.73
C PHE A 39 -14.05 -4.90 6.94
N ILE A 40 -13.66 -4.77 8.20
CA ILE A 40 -12.29 -4.44 8.60
C ILE A 40 -11.72 -5.68 9.28
N ILE A 41 -10.65 -6.23 8.71
CA ILE A 41 -9.95 -7.40 9.23
C ILE A 41 -8.60 -6.92 9.73
N ASP A 42 -8.49 -6.78 11.04
CA ASP A 42 -7.23 -6.47 11.69
C ASP A 42 -6.35 -7.71 11.80
N GLU A 43 -5.03 -7.52 11.71
CA GLU A 43 -4.04 -8.60 11.65
C GLU A 43 -4.39 -9.68 10.61
N ALA A 44 -4.90 -9.28 9.45
CA ALA A 44 -5.42 -10.16 8.42
C ALA A 44 -4.42 -11.24 7.99
N ALA A 45 -3.14 -10.95 8.03
CA ALA A 45 -2.09 -11.87 7.65
C ALA A 45 -2.05 -13.16 8.49
N ARG A 46 -2.56 -13.14 9.73
CA ARG A 46 -2.69 -14.35 10.57
C ARG A 46 -3.65 -15.38 9.99
N LEU A 47 -4.55 -14.94 9.14
CA LEU A 47 -5.58 -15.81 8.55
C LEU A 47 -5.19 -16.33 7.16
N ARG A 48 -3.99 -15.99 6.65
CA ARG A 48 -3.53 -16.31 5.29
C ARG A 48 -3.57 -17.80 4.93
N GLU A 49 -3.28 -18.67 5.90
CA GLU A 49 -3.28 -20.13 5.68
C GLU A 49 -4.69 -20.73 5.65
N ARG A 50 -5.69 -19.95 6.07
CA ARG A 50 -7.09 -20.41 6.23
C ARG A 50 -8.04 -19.75 5.25
N ILE A 51 -7.62 -18.62 4.66
CA ILE A 51 -8.43 -17.81 3.77
C ILE A 51 -7.63 -17.53 2.51
N ASN A 52 -8.21 -17.87 1.38
CA ASN A 52 -7.72 -17.42 0.09
C ASN A 52 -8.13 -15.94 -0.11
N PHE A 53 -7.28 -15.02 0.35
CA PHE A 53 -7.57 -13.58 0.24
C PHE A 53 -7.68 -13.09 -1.18
N GLU A 54 -6.96 -13.68 -2.12
CA GLU A 54 -7.03 -13.30 -3.54
C GLU A 54 -8.44 -13.54 -4.09
N GLU A 55 -8.96 -14.74 -3.89
CA GLU A 55 -10.31 -15.10 -4.29
C GLU A 55 -11.35 -14.28 -3.52
N PHE A 56 -11.18 -14.16 -2.19
CA PHE A 56 -12.10 -13.43 -1.33
C PHE A 56 -12.27 -11.97 -1.75
N LEU A 57 -11.16 -11.25 -2.00
CA LEU A 57 -11.19 -9.86 -2.44
C LEU A 57 -11.81 -9.70 -3.82
N SER A 58 -11.51 -10.62 -4.75
CA SER A 58 -12.09 -10.62 -6.09
C SER A 58 -13.61 -10.76 -6.06
N VAL A 59 -14.12 -11.70 -5.26
CA VAL A 59 -15.56 -11.96 -5.10
C VAL A 59 -16.25 -10.82 -4.37
N ALA A 60 -15.67 -10.32 -3.29
CA ALA A 60 -16.23 -9.23 -2.50
C ALA A 60 -16.47 -7.97 -3.34
N ARG A 61 -15.54 -7.64 -4.22
CA ARG A 61 -15.65 -6.49 -5.13
C ARG A 61 -16.91 -6.56 -6.00
N SER A 62 -17.16 -7.71 -6.62
CA SER A 62 -18.35 -7.88 -7.46
C SER A 62 -19.64 -7.90 -6.63
N ALA A 63 -19.59 -8.28 -5.33
CA ALA A 63 -20.71 -8.25 -4.38
C ALA A 63 -21.00 -6.86 -3.79
N ARG A 64 -20.27 -5.82 -4.18
CA ARG A 64 -20.33 -4.50 -3.53
C ARG A 64 -20.03 -4.55 -2.03
N VAL A 65 -19.10 -5.41 -1.65
CA VAL A 65 -18.60 -5.52 -0.29
C VAL A 65 -17.23 -4.87 -0.24
N GLY A 66 -17.06 -3.85 0.61
CA GLY A 66 -15.78 -3.23 0.88
C GLY A 66 -15.02 -4.04 1.93
N ILE A 67 -13.76 -4.35 1.66
CA ILE A 67 -12.88 -5.05 2.60
C ILE A 67 -11.66 -4.18 2.87
N CYS A 68 -11.35 -3.98 4.15
CA CYS A 68 -10.13 -3.36 4.62
C CYS A 68 -9.30 -4.44 5.33
N LEU A 69 -8.08 -4.65 4.86
CA LEU A 69 -7.11 -5.53 5.48
C LEU A 69 -6.06 -4.68 6.20
N ALA A 70 -5.87 -4.92 7.49
CA ALA A 70 -4.76 -4.35 8.24
C ALA A 70 -3.72 -5.41 8.56
N ALA A 71 -2.45 -5.08 8.41
CA ALA A 71 -1.32 -5.91 8.74
C ALA A 71 -0.11 -5.04 9.11
N GLN A 72 0.81 -5.58 9.87
CA GLN A 72 2.01 -4.84 10.28
C GLN A 72 3.06 -4.79 9.15
N ASP A 73 3.10 -5.82 8.31
CA ASP A 73 4.06 -5.95 7.23
C ASP A 73 3.44 -6.72 6.05
N VAL A 74 3.79 -6.31 4.82
CA VAL A 74 3.34 -7.03 3.62
C VAL A 74 3.89 -8.46 3.57
N ALA A 75 5.11 -8.68 4.06
CA ALA A 75 5.74 -10.00 4.11
C ALA A 75 4.98 -11.01 4.99
N GLN A 76 4.14 -10.55 5.90
CA GLN A 76 3.29 -11.44 6.70
C GLN A 76 2.25 -12.19 5.85
N PHE A 77 1.89 -11.67 4.67
CA PHE A 77 1.00 -12.36 3.75
C PHE A 77 1.68 -13.46 2.92
N GLY A 78 2.99 -13.63 3.03
CA GLY A 78 3.77 -14.67 2.37
C GLY A 78 4.97 -14.11 1.61
N ASP A 79 5.40 -14.83 0.59
CA ASP A 79 6.44 -14.37 -0.33
C ASP A 79 5.96 -13.23 -1.23
N GLU A 80 6.87 -12.61 -1.97
CA GLU A 80 6.59 -11.46 -2.84
C GLU A 80 5.46 -11.75 -3.84
N LYS A 81 5.40 -12.97 -4.36
CA LYS A 81 4.34 -13.36 -5.29
C LYS A 81 2.98 -13.40 -4.61
N SER A 82 2.92 -13.97 -3.40
CA SER A 82 1.69 -14.11 -2.62
C SER A 82 1.12 -12.77 -2.19
N TYR A 83 1.93 -11.91 -1.56
CA TYR A 83 1.41 -10.61 -1.13
C TYR A 83 1.09 -9.70 -2.31
N THR A 84 1.83 -9.79 -3.42
CA THR A 84 1.52 -9.02 -4.62
C THR A 84 0.19 -9.43 -5.23
N ALA A 85 -0.13 -10.73 -5.27
CA ALA A 85 -1.42 -11.23 -5.75
C ALA A 85 -2.59 -10.71 -4.90
N ILE A 86 -2.46 -10.74 -3.57
CA ILE A 86 -3.46 -10.20 -2.65
C ILE A 86 -3.62 -8.69 -2.83
N LEU A 87 -2.52 -7.95 -2.77
CA LEU A 87 -2.52 -6.49 -2.79
C LEU A 87 -2.91 -5.91 -4.15
N SER A 88 -2.74 -6.64 -5.26
CA SER A 88 -3.21 -6.21 -6.58
C SER A 88 -4.75 -6.07 -6.65
N ASN A 89 -5.47 -6.76 -5.78
CA ASN A 89 -6.93 -6.63 -5.64
C ASN A 89 -7.35 -5.44 -4.77
N CYS A 90 -6.42 -4.79 -4.08
CA CYS A 90 -6.70 -3.61 -3.27
C CYS A 90 -6.58 -2.34 -4.14
N LEU A 91 -7.53 -1.42 -3.99
CA LEU A 91 -7.55 -0.15 -4.71
C LEU A 91 -6.97 1.01 -3.90
N THR A 92 -7.12 0.93 -2.58
CA THR A 92 -6.65 1.96 -1.65
C THR A 92 -5.59 1.37 -0.75
N PHE A 93 -4.49 2.09 -0.58
CA PHE A 93 -3.38 1.71 0.26
C PHE A 93 -3.10 2.81 1.27
N LEU A 94 -2.86 2.42 2.51
CA LEU A 94 -2.45 3.30 3.59
C LEU A 94 -1.20 2.71 4.23
N ALA A 95 -0.06 3.39 4.10
CA ALA A 95 1.17 3.02 4.77
C ALA A 95 1.39 3.93 5.99
N LEU A 96 1.43 3.32 7.18
CA LEU A 96 1.69 4.01 8.43
C LEU A 96 3.20 4.20 8.62
N PRO A 97 3.62 5.25 9.36
CA PRO A 97 5.01 5.43 9.77
C PRO A 97 5.54 4.23 10.54
N GLY A 98 6.82 3.94 10.37
CA GLY A 98 7.47 2.81 11.03
C GLY A 98 7.21 1.45 10.39
N CYS A 99 6.62 1.40 9.20
CA CYS A 99 6.52 0.17 8.42
C CYS A 99 7.92 -0.37 8.07
N SER A 100 8.00 -1.66 7.72
CA SER A 100 9.25 -2.30 7.31
C SER A 100 9.80 -1.74 6.00
N ALA A 101 11.08 -1.97 5.74
CA ALA A 101 11.72 -1.61 4.48
C ALA A 101 11.06 -2.34 3.28
N GLU A 102 10.60 -3.57 3.48
CA GLU A 102 9.90 -4.33 2.44
C GLU A 102 8.54 -3.72 2.09
N THR A 103 7.76 -3.37 3.11
CA THR A 103 6.51 -2.62 2.94
C THR A 103 6.76 -1.28 2.25
N ALA A 104 7.75 -0.51 2.69
CA ALA A 104 8.09 0.79 2.09
C ALA A 104 8.53 0.65 0.62
N ARG A 105 9.31 -0.38 0.28
CA ARG A 105 9.73 -0.67 -1.09
C ARG A 105 8.53 -1.03 -1.98
N TYR A 106 7.65 -1.89 -1.49
CA TYR A 106 6.44 -2.28 -2.22
C TYR A 106 5.57 -1.06 -2.53
N PHE A 107 5.29 -0.22 -1.53
CA PHE A 107 4.52 1.01 -1.72
C PHE A 107 5.25 1.98 -2.64
N GLY A 108 6.53 2.22 -2.43
CA GLY A 108 7.35 3.11 -3.27
C GLY A 108 7.32 2.72 -4.75
N SER A 109 7.40 1.43 -5.06
CA SER A 109 7.31 0.94 -6.44
C SER A 109 5.94 1.21 -7.08
N ARG A 110 4.86 1.12 -6.32
CA ARG A 110 3.49 1.39 -6.81
C ARG A 110 3.20 2.87 -7.02
N LEU A 111 3.85 3.74 -6.26
CA LEU A 111 3.69 5.19 -6.38
C LEU A 111 4.31 5.74 -7.68
N GLY A 112 5.19 4.95 -8.32
CA GLY A 112 5.82 5.28 -9.58
C GLY A 112 6.96 6.30 -9.44
N GLN A 113 7.33 6.88 -10.56
CA GLN A 113 8.43 7.83 -10.68
C GLN A 113 7.95 9.15 -11.24
N ARG A 114 8.62 10.24 -10.85
CA ARG A 114 8.45 11.58 -11.42
C ARG A 114 9.74 12.02 -12.10
N MET A 115 9.61 12.83 -13.13
CA MET A 115 10.75 13.48 -13.75
C MET A 115 11.17 14.70 -12.92
N GLU A 116 12.44 14.76 -12.56
CA GLU A 116 13.04 15.88 -11.85
C GLU A 116 14.26 16.38 -12.61
N GLN A 117 14.36 17.70 -12.77
CA GLN A 117 15.54 18.29 -13.36
C GLN A 117 16.61 18.48 -12.28
N VAL A 118 17.69 17.73 -12.40
CA VAL A 118 18.86 17.88 -11.54
C VAL A 118 19.87 18.75 -12.27
N VAL A 119 20.19 19.88 -11.68
CA VAL A 119 21.25 20.78 -12.19
C VAL A 119 22.55 20.39 -11.49
N THR A 120 23.44 19.73 -12.21
CA THR A 120 24.79 19.47 -11.72
C THR A 120 25.70 20.62 -12.11
N VAL A 121 26.27 21.27 -11.11
CA VAL A 121 27.25 22.34 -11.30
C VAL A 121 28.64 21.70 -11.21
N SER A 122 29.36 21.64 -12.32
CA SER A 122 30.76 21.24 -12.33
C SER A 122 31.66 22.46 -12.25
N GLN A 123 32.46 22.58 -11.20
CA GLN A 123 33.54 23.54 -11.10
C GLN A 123 34.81 22.86 -11.56
N GLN A 124 35.37 23.27 -12.70
CA GLN A 124 36.71 22.88 -13.11
C GLN A 124 37.67 23.98 -12.63
N LYS A 125 38.50 23.66 -11.61
CA LYS A 125 39.63 24.49 -11.26
C LYS A 125 40.70 24.33 -12.36
N GLY A 126 41.00 25.42 -13.04
CA GLY A 126 42.12 25.44 -13.98
C GLY A 126 43.44 25.30 -13.23
N PRO A 127 44.52 24.86 -13.88
CA PRO A 127 45.84 24.68 -13.26
C PRO A 127 46.51 26.00 -12.85
N PHE A 128 45.93 27.14 -13.16
CA PHE A 128 46.41 28.49 -12.78
C PHE A 128 45.29 29.25 -12.08
N ASP A 129 45.54 29.67 -10.86
CA ASP A 129 44.64 30.37 -9.93
C ASP A 129 44.17 31.76 -10.41
N PHE A 130 44.57 32.18 -11.62
CA PHE A 130 44.33 33.52 -12.17
C PHE A 130 43.24 33.59 -13.25
N LEU A 131 42.62 32.43 -13.63
CA LEU A 131 41.55 32.40 -14.58
C LEU A 131 40.20 32.21 -13.85
N PRO A 132 39.16 32.94 -14.26
CA PRO A 132 37.84 32.77 -13.66
C PRO A 132 37.36 31.32 -13.84
N ASP A 133 36.89 30.73 -12.73
CA ASP A 133 36.31 29.39 -12.69
C ASP A 133 35.26 29.21 -13.78
N GLN A 134 35.48 28.30 -14.69
CA GLN A 134 34.44 27.92 -15.66
C GLN A 134 33.41 27.06 -14.93
N VAL A 135 32.25 27.65 -14.64
CA VAL A 135 31.11 26.98 -14.05
C VAL A 135 30.26 26.37 -15.17
N GLY A 136 30.46 25.08 -15.40
CA GLY A 136 29.59 24.31 -16.29
C GLY A 136 28.30 23.94 -15.56
N ARG A 137 27.14 24.33 -16.10
CA ARG A 137 25.83 23.88 -15.61
C ARG A 137 25.27 22.85 -16.60
N ILE A 138 25.12 21.61 -16.13
CA ILE A 138 24.46 20.55 -16.90
C ILE A 138 23.11 20.30 -16.24
N ALA A 139 22.02 20.59 -16.95
CA ALA A 139 20.69 20.21 -16.53
C ALA A 139 20.36 18.82 -17.13
N GLN A 140 20.19 17.85 -16.25
CA GLN A 140 19.80 16.50 -16.63
C GLN A 140 18.44 16.16 -16.04
N THR A 141 17.55 15.62 -16.87
CA THR A 141 16.27 15.10 -16.41
C THR A 141 16.48 13.67 -15.92
N VAL A 142 16.19 13.43 -14.65
CA VAL A 142 16.33 12.12 -14.01
C VAL A 142 14.98 11.66 -13.47
N ASN A 143 14.66 10.38 -13.64
CA ASN A 143 13.50 9.77 -13.02
C ASN A 143 13.81 9.51 -11.54
N VAL A 144 13.03 10.10 -10.66
CA VAL A 144 13.12 9.87 -9.21
C VAL A 144 11.81 9.29 -8.69
N PRO A 145 11.84 8.43 -7.65
CA PRO A 145 10.61 7.94 -7.02
C PRO A 145 9.74 9.10 -6.54
N VAL A 146 8.42 8.97 -6.64
CA VAL A 146 7.47 9.98 -6.14
C VAL A 146 7.64 10.19 -4.64
N LEU A 147 7.78 9.08 -3.88
CA LEU A 147 8.24 9.06 -2.50
C LEU A 147 9.34 8.01 -2.36
N ARG A 148 10.38 8.35 -1.63
CA ARG A 148 11.47 7.41 -1.31
C ARG A 148 11.03 6.50 -0.18
N GLU A 149 11.60 5.29 -0.09
CA GLU A 149 11.33 4.34 1.00
C GLU A 149 11.45 5.00 2.38
N ARG A 150 12.49 5.81 2.59
CA ARG A 150 12.70 6.54 3.84
C ARG A 150 11.57 7.52 4.15
N GLU A 151 10.98 8.16 3.16
CA GLU A 151 9.89 9.13 3.33
C GLU A 151 8.57 8.45 3.68
N ILE A 152 8.40 7.19 3.25
CA ILE A 152 7.26 6.35 3.63
C ILE A 152 7.43 5.84 5.07
N MET A 153 8.63 5.36 5.41
CA MET A 153 8.92 4.86 6.77
C MET A 153 8.92 5.97 7.81
N HIS A 154 9.43 7.15 7.44
CA HIS A 154 9.63 8.31 8.30
C HIS A 154 9.18 9.57 7.58
N PRO A 155 7.85 9.83 7.52
CA PRO A 155 7.31 11.00 6.86
C PRO A 155 7.86 12.31 7.44
N PRO A 156 8.19 13.30 6.62
CA PRO A 156 8.79 14.55 7.08
C PRO A 156 7.81 15.44 7.89
N VAL A 157 6.53 15.14 7.85
CA VAL A 157 5.46 15.99 8.42
C VAL A 157 5.09 15.61 9.86
N GLY A 158 5.54 14.47 10.36
CA GLY A 158 5.33 14.06 11.74
C GLY A 158 4.98 12.58 11.93
N PRO A 159 4.95 12.11 13.20
CA PRO A 159 4.83 10.70 13.52
C PRO A 159 3.45 10.09 13.21
N TYR A 160 2.45 10.92 12.99
CA TYR A 160 1.08 10.49 12.67
C TYR A 160 0.73 10.68 11.19
N CYS A 161 1.73 10.97 10.35
CA CYS A 161 1.50 11.18 8.94
C CYS A 161 1.57 9.85 8.18
N ALA A 162 0.48 9.46 7.54
CA ALA A 162 0.42 8.28 6.70
C ALA A 162 0.52 8.62 5.21
N THR A 163 1.13 7.72 4.44
CA THR A 163 1.10 7.79 2.98
C THR A 163 -0.14 7.09 2.47
N VAL A 164 -0.97 7.80 1.71
CA VAL A 164 -2.21 7.27 1.15
C VAL A 164 -2.17 7.31 -0.37
N GLN A 165 -2.54 6.21 -0.98
CA GLN A 165 -2.80 6.12 -2.41
C GLN A 165 -4.21 5.58 -2.63
N VAL A 166 -5.03 6.30 -3.37
CA VAL A 166 -6.38 5.90 -3.74
C VAL A 166 -6.47 5.81 -5.26
N SER A 167 -6.66 4.61 -5.79
CA SER A 167 -6.79 4.37 -7.23
C SER A 167 -8.20 3.84 -7.53
N PRO A 168 -8.86 4.30 -8.58
CA PRO A 168 -8.51 5.30 -9.59
C PRO A 168 -8.83 6.74 -9.21
N VAL A 169 -9.38 7.00 -8.02
CA VAL A 169 -9.91 8.31 -7.59
C VAL A 169 -8.80 9.35 -7.44
N SER A 170 -7.67 8.95 -6.87
CA SER A 170 -6.50 9.80 -6.76
C SER A 170 -5.27 9.03 -7.19
N PRO A 171 -4.77 9.25 -8.42
CA PRO A 171 -3.57 8.56 -8.90
C PRO A 171 -2.29 9.09 -8.24
N LYS A 172 -2.34 10.26 -7.61
CA LYS A 172 -1.20 10.83 -6.90
C LYS A 172 -1.28 10.48 -5.42
N PRO A 173 -0.22 9.96 -4.81
CA PRO A 173 -0.18 9.73 -3.38
C PRO A 173 -0.20 11.08 -2.64
N PHE A 174 -0.74 11.07 -1.44
CA PHE A 174 -0.75 12.21 -0.55
C PHE A 174 -0.46 11.78 0.88
N LEU A 175 0.02 12.71 1.67
CA LEU A 175 0.27 12.53 3.08
C LEU A 175 -0.94 13.01 3.88
N VAL A 176 -1.37 12.21 4.84
CA VAL A 176 -2.50 12.50 5.73
C VAL A 176 -2.01 12.56 7.17
N ASP A 177 -2.36 13.61 7.87
CA ASP A 177 -2.18 13.70 9.32
C ASP A 177 -3.35 12.97 10.00
N LEU A 178 -3.04 11.85 10.66
CA LEU A 178 -4.02 11.03 11.36
C LEU A 178 -4.36 11.54 12.78
N ALA A 179 -3.67 12.59 13.24
CA ALA A 179 -3.90 13.18 14.57
C ALA A 179 -5.03 14.23 14.58
N ARG A 180 -5.68 14.47 13.43
CA ARG A 180 -6.75 15.48 13.29
C ARG A 180 -8.06 14.88 12.84
#